data_9b485adfbcb77c3983ce8a7908a52e8d
#
_entry.id   9b485adfbcb77c3983ce8a7908a52e8d
#
_cell.length_a   1.000
_cell.length_b   1.000
_cell.length_c   1.000
_cell.angle_alpha   90.00
_cell.angle_beta   90.00
_cell.angle_gamma   90.00
#
_symmetry.space_group_name_H-M   'P 1'
#
loop_
_entity.id
_entity.type
_entity.pdbx_description
1 polymer ?
#
loop_
_entity_poly.entity_id
_entity_poly.type
_entity_poly.pdbx_seq_one_letter_code
_entity_poly.pdbx_strand_id
1 'polypeptide(L)'
;MALAFDRTRVTRDIDAVFAPKTIVYDVARTMADESPDLDENWLNDAVKGFLAETEDEDATVFMEERGIRVLVASPRRLLAMKVFAARADRDRDDILSLCVHIGVASIQEVLDLTEDLYGDLLTPKSKVIAIEVLQDIVPMDAPPSRDMP
;
A
#
# COMPACT_ATOMS: atom_id res chain seq x y z
N MET A 1 0.58 -6.79 1.13
CA MET A 1 0.23 -6.76 -0.30
C MET A 1 -0.16 -8.12 -0.90
N ALA A 2 0.43 -9.22 -0.47
CA ALA A 2 0.15 -10.57 -1.00
C ALA A 2 -1.34 -10.94 -1.00
N LEU A 3 -2.07 -10.61 0.05
CA LEU A 3 -3.50 -10.94 0.16
C LEU A 3 -4.41 -10.15 -0.80
N ALA A 4 -3.97 -8.98 -1.26
CA ALA A 4 -4.80 -8.10 -2.06
C ALA A 4 -4.60 -8.28 -3.58
N PHE A 5 -3.36 -8.51 -4.05
CA PHE A 5 -3.03 -8.38 -5.47
C PHE A 5 -2.16 -9.52 -6.02
N ASP A 6 -1.42 -10.25 -5.20
CA ASP A 6 -0.56 -11.34 -5.65
C ASP A 6 -0.73 -12.57 -4.76
N ARG A 7 -1.52 -13.53 -5.25
CA ARG A 7 -1.80 -14.79 -4.55
C ARG A 7 -0.60 -15.76 -4.53
N THR A 8 0.47 -15.44 -5.24
CA THR A 8 1.67 -16.27 -5.30
C THR A 8 2.71 -15.91 -4.25
N ARG A 9 2.64 -14.70 -3.68
CA ARG A 9 3.54 -14.25 -2.61
C ARG A 9 3.00 -14.64 -1.24
N VAL A 10 3.79 -15.38 -0.51
CA VAL A 10 3.52 -15.69 0.89
C VAL A 10 4.13 -14.58 1.75
N THR A 11 3.32 -13.90 2.56
CA THR A 11 3.79 -13.00 3.61
C THR A 11 3.66 -13.67 4.96
N ARG A 12 4.52 -13.32 5.90
CA ARG A 12 4.48 -13.82 7.29
C ARG A 12 3.84 -12.85 8.26
N ASP A 13 3.59 -11.63 7.78
CA ASP A 13 3.06 -10.53 8.56
C ASP A 13 1.93 -9.81 7.84
N ILE A 14 1.04 -9.24 8.62
CA ILE A 14 -0.04 -8.37 8.15
C ILE A 14 0.15 -7.00 8.80
N ASP A 15 0.37 -6.01 7.95
CA ASP A 15 0.36 -4.60 8.35
C ASP A 15 -1.07 -4.08 8.32
N ALA A 16 -1.61 -3.68 9.47
CA ALA A 16 -2.99 -3.19 9.55
C ALA A 16 -3.14 -2.07 10.59
N VAL A 17 -4.16 -1.24 10.42
CA VAL A 17 -4.62 -0.33 11.47
C VAL A 17 -5.93 -0.84 12.03
N PHE A 18 -6.00 -0.94 13.34
CA PHE A 18 -7.13 -1.57 14.01
C PHE A 18 -7.47 -0.88 15.33
N ALA A 19 -8.73 -1.01 15.71
CA ALA A 19 -9.27 -0.57 16.99
C ALA A 19 -10.34 -1.56 17.48
N PRO A 20 -10.42 -1.80 18.78
CA PRO A 20 -9.56 -1.32 19.86
C PRO A 20 -8.21 -2.06 19.90
N LYS A 21 -7.13 -1.29 19.95
CA LYS A 21 -5.76 -1.80 19.75
C LYS A 21 -5.38 -2.93 20.71
N THR A 22 -5.62 -2.74 22.01
CA THR A 22 -5.24 -3.73 23.05
C THR A 22 -5.94 -5.08 22.82
N ILE A 23 -7.23 -5.06 22.57
CA ILE A 23 -8.02 -6.29 22.37
C ILE A 23 -7.51 -7.05 21.13
N VAL A 24 -7.27 -6.35 20.03
CA VAL A 24 -6.79 -7.00 18.80
C VAL A 24 -5.41 -7.60 18.98
N TYR A 25 -4.49 -6.91 19.66
CA TYR A 25 -3.16 -7.48 19.96
C TYR A 25 -3.21 -8.68 20.91
N ASP A 26 -4.08 -8.66 21.93
CA ASP A 26 -4.21 -9.77 22.85
C ASP A 26 -4.75 -11.03 22.11
N VAL A 27 -5.72 -10.84 21.21
CA VAL A 27 -6.23 -11.93 20.37
C VAL A 27 -5.14 -12.42 19.41
N ALA A 28 -4.42 -11.52 18.73
CA ALA A 28 -3.36 -11.88 17.78
C ALA A 28 -2.24 -12.69 18.47
N ARG A 29 -1.86 -12.33 19.69
CA ARG A 29 -0.87 -13.07 20.50
C ARG A 29 -1.40 -14.47 20.87
N THR A 30 -2.64 -14.56 21.31
CA THR A 30 -3.25 -15.87 21.63
C THR A 30 -3.27 -16.77 20.40
N MET A 31 -3.58 -16.22 19.22
CA MET A 31 -3.56 -16.99 17.96
C MET A 31 -2.13 -17.48 17.63
N ALA A 32 -1.11 -16.67 17.84
CA ALA A 32 0.27 -17.07 17.63
C ALA A 32 0.71 -18.18 18.61
N ASP A 33 0.31 -18.09 19.88
CA ASP A 33 0.60 -19.11 20.90
C ASP A 33 -0.05 -20.47 20.55
N GLU A 34 -1.22 -20.45 19.89
CA GLU A 34 -1.95 -21.66 19.50
C GLU A 34 -1.55 -22.21 18.12
N SER A 35 -0.84 -21.44 17.32
CA SER A 35 -0.51 -21.77 15.93
C SER A 35 1.00 -21.69 15.66
N PRO A 36 1.73 -22.82 15.61
CA PRO A 36 3.18 -22.84 15.40
C PRO A 36 3.65 -22.15 14.09
N ASP A 37 2.75 -21.99 13.13
CA ASP A 37 3.03 -21.37 11.83
C ASP A 37 2.91 -19.84 11.84
N LEU A 38 2.38 -19.25 12.92
CA LEU A 38 2.27 -17.81 13.09
C LEU A 38 3.42 -17.26 13.91
N ASP A 39 4.06 -16.21 13.42
CA ASP A 39 5.05 -15.43 14.19
C ASP A 39 4.33 -14.62 15.28
N GLU A 40 5.02 -14.34 16.40
CA GLU A 40 4.47 -13.52 17.48
C GLU A 40 4.02 -12.13 17.00
N ASN A 41 4.67 -11.61 15.96
CA ASN A 41 4.40 -10.30 15.38
C ASN A 41 3.68 -10.39 14.01
N TRP A 42 2.97 -11.49 13.73
CA TRP A 42 2.28 -11.70 12.45
C TRP A 42 1.27 -10.59 12.11
N LEU A 43 0.73 -9.90 13.11
CA LEU A 43 -0.13 -8.73 12.96
C LEU A 43 0.52 -7.53 13.64
N ASN A 44 0.76 -6.46 12.88
CA ASN A 44 1.39 -5.25 13.40
C ASN A 44 0.76 -3.97 12.84
N ASP A 45 0.94 -2.85 13.54
CA ASP A 45 0.43 -1.53 13.13
C ASP A 45 1.54 -0.55 12.67
N ALA A 46 2.68 -1.06 12.24
CA ALA A 46 3.80 -0.23 11.76
C ALA A 46 3.41 0.66 10.56
N VAL A 47 2.43 0.22 9.79
CA VAL A 47 1.86 0.98 8.67
C VAL A 47 1.24 2.31 9.08
N LYS A 48 0.85 2.47 10.35
CA LYS A 48 0.18 3.68 10.86
C LYS A 48 0.95 4.97 10.59
N GLY A 49 2.29 4.92 10.63
CA GLY A 49 3.15 6.07 10.33
C GLY A 49 3.15 6.50 8.86
N PHE A 50 2.56 5.70 7.97
CA PHE A 50 2.51 5.94 6.53
C PHE A 50 1.08 6.15 6.01
N LEU A 51 0.08 6.20 6.88
CA LEU A 51 -1.29 6.48 6.47
C LEU A 51 -1.47 7.96 6.15
N ALA A 52 -2.12 8.24 5.02
CA ALA A 52 -2.63 9.57 4.76
C ALA A 52 -3.82 9.87 5.69
N GLU A 53 -4.03 11.14 6.01
CA GLU A 53 -5.10 11.58 6.91
C GLU A 53 -6.50 11.44 6.29
N THR A 54 -6.60 11.38 4.96
CA THR A 54 -7.85 11.23 4.23
C THR A 54 -8.36 9.79 4.27
N GLU A 55 -9.68 9.61 4.24
CA GLU A 55 -10.30 8.31 4.09
C GLU A 55 -9.97 7.69 2.71
N ASP A 56 -9.95 6.37 2.63
CA ASP A 56 -9.79 5.61 1.40
C ASP A 56 -11.16 5.17 0.90
N GLU A 57 -11.80 6.01 0.10
CA GLU A 57 -13.17 5.77 -0.40
C GLU A 57 -13.24 4.52 -1.30
N ASP A 58 -12.11 4.13 -1.92
CA ASP A 58 -12.00 2.96 -2.79
C ASP A 58 -11.55 1.70 -2.03
N ALA A 59 -11.42 1.76 -0.70
CA ALA A 59 -11.12 0.59 0.11
C ALA A 59 -12.21 -0.48 -0.03
N THR A 60 -11.80 -1.73 -0.18
CA THR A 60 -12.72 -2.85 -0.35
C THR A 60 -12.96 -3.61 0.94
N VAL A 61 -14.20 -4.05 1.18
CA VAL A 61 -14.52 -4.92 2.31
C VAL A 61 -13.98 -6.31 2.02
N PHE A 62 -13.01 -6.74 2.81
CA PHE A 62 -12.46 -8.10 2.76
C PHE A 62 -13.33 -9.08 3.57
N MET A 63 -13.75 -8.64 4.75
CA MET A 63 -14.57 -9.45 5.64
C MET A 63 -15.47 -8.53 6.50
N GLU A 64 -16.71 -8.94 6.68
CA GLU A 64 -17.64 -8.29 7.60
C GLU A 64 -18.41 -9.37 8.38
N GLU A 65 -18.11 -9.46 9.66
CA GLU A 65 -18.71 -10.40 10.58
C GLU A 65 -19.18 -9.67 11.84
N ARG A 66 -19.96 -10.34 12.69
CA ARG A 66 -20.51 -9.72 13.88
C ARG A 66 -19.42 -9.12 14.77
N GLY A 67 -19.33 -7.80 14.77
CA GLY A 67 -18.38 -7.04 15.61
C GLY A 67 -17.01 -6.82 15.00
N ILE A 68 -16.75 -7.29 13.77
CA ILE A 68 -15.49 -7.03 13.04
C ILE A 68 -15.76 -6.66 11.60
N ARG A 69 -15.08 -5.64 11.12
CA ARG A 69 -15.05 -5.25 9.71
C ARG A 69 -13.61 -5.05 9.28
N VAL A 70 -13.18 -5.76 8.26
CA VAL A 70 -11.84 -5.69 7.70
C VAL A 70 -11.90 -5.06 6.32
N LEU A 71 -11.14 -4.00 6.13
CA LEU A 71 -10.99 -3.30 4.86
C LEU A 71 -9.60 -3.55 4.29
N VAL A 72 -9.50 -3.69 2.99
CA VAL A 72 -8.24 -3.68 2.24
C VAL A 72 -8.11 -2.34 1.55
N ALA A 73 -6.98 -1.68 1.77
CA ALA A 73 -6.68 -0.40 1.13
C ALA A 73 -6.70 -0.52 -0.39
N SER A 74 -7.16 0.53 -1.06
CA SER A 74 -7.19 0.59 -2.51
C SER A 74 -5.78 0.49 -3.12
N PRO A 75 -5.64 -0.03 -4.37
CA PRO A 75 -4.36 -0.09 -5.06
C PRO A 75 -3.69 1.28 -5.16
N ARG A 76 -4.46 2.32 -5.42
CA ARG A 76 -3.96 3.71 -5.50
C ARG A 76 -3.39 4.18 -4.16
N ARG A 77 -4.10 3.90 -3.07
CA ARG A 77 -3.64 4.21 -1.70
C ARG A 77 -2.34 3.45 -1.39
N LEU A 78 -2.28 2.16 -1.69
CA LEU A 78 -1.09 1.33 -1.45
C LEU A 78 0.12 1.81 -2.27
N LEU A 79 -0.08 2.19 -3.53
CA LEU A 79 0.99 2.75 -4.36
C LEU A 79 1.55 4.04 -3.74
N ALA A 80 0.69 4.99 -3.40
CA ALA A 80 1.10 6.24 -2.78
C ALA A 80 1.83 6.03 -1.45
N MET A 81 1.35 5.11 -0.60
CA MET A 81 2.03 4.76 0.67
C MET A 81 3.43 4.21 0.44
N LYS A 82 3.63 3.35 -0.55
CA LYS A 82 4.95 2.77 -0.86
C LYS A 82 5.92 3.82 -1.41
N VAL A 83 5.44 4.69 -2.28
CA VAL A 83 6.22 5.82 -2.78
C VAL A 83 6.59 6.79 -1.65
N PHE A 84 5.63 7.12 -0.79
CA PHE A 84 5.87 7.98 0.37
C PHE A 84 6.88 7.38 1.36
N ALA A 85 6.80 6.06 1.62
CA ALA A 85 7.73 5.36 2.51
C ALA A 85 9.18 5.34 1.99
N ALA A 86 9.40 5.56 0.68
CA ALA A 86 10.72 5.67 0.04
C ALA A 86 11.67 4.50 0.35
N ARG A 87 11.18 3.25 0.24
CA ARG A 87 11.95 2.01 0.48
C ARG A 87 12.23 1.27 -0.83
N ALA A 88 13.03 1.91 -1.73
CA ALA A 88 13.27 1.40 -3.08
C ALA A 88 13.69 -0.07 -3.12
N ASP A 89 14.63 -0.49 -2.28
CA ASP A 89 15.18 -1.85 -2.27
C ASP A 89 14.15 -2.92 -1.86
N ARG A 90 13.15 -2.55 -1.07
CA ARG A 90 12.14 -3.47 -0.54
C ARG A 90 10.83 -3.44 -1.31
N ASP A 91 10.45 -2.28 -1.80
CA ASP A 91 9.11 -2.03 -2.33
C ASP A 91 9.08 -1.91 -3.86
N ARG A 92 10.25 -2.03 -4.56
CA ARG A 92 10.34 -1.89 -6.02
C ARG A 92 9.32 -2.76 -6.76
N ASP A 93 9.35 -4.07 -6.51
CA ASP A 93 8.48 -5.03 -7.21
C ASP A 93 7.01 -4.77 -6.92
N ASP A 94 6.70 -4.35 -5.69
CA ASP A 94 5.36 -4.02 -5.28
C ASP A 94 4.86 -2.74 -5.96
N ILE A 95 5.70 -1.71 -6.06
CA ILE A 95 5.39 -0.46 -6.78
C ILE A 95 5.11 -0.78 -8.25
N LEU A 96 5.98 -1.56 -8.91
CA LEU A 96 5.80 -1.95 -10.30
C LEU A 96 4.51 -2.75 -10.53
N SER A 97 4.24 -3.71 -9.66
CA SER A 97 3.02 -4.53 -9.72
C SER A 97 1.76 -3.68 -9.56
N LEU A 98 1.78 -2.71 -8.63
CA LEU A 98 0.67 -1.77 -8.43
C LEU A 98 0.47 -0.85 -9.63
N CYS A 99 1.55 -0.30 -10.21
CA CYS A 99 1.47 0.52 -11.41
C CYS A 99 0.83 -0.23 -12.59
N VAL A 100 1.23 -1.48 -12.81
CA VAL A 100 0.64 -2.34 -13.84
C VAL A 100 -0.84 -2.62 -13.54
N HIS A 101 -1.17 -2.93 -12.29
CA HIS A 101 -2.55 -3.23 -11.87
C HIS A 101 -3.49 -2.04 -12.04
N ILE A 102 -3.03 -0.84 -11.72
CA ILE A 102 -3.80 0.41 -11.82
C ILE A 102 -3.85 0.90 -13.28
N GLY A 103 -2.89 0.50 -14.11
CA GLY A 103 -2.72 1.00 -15.48
C GLY A 103 -2.12 2.41 -15.51
N VAL A 104 -1.13 2.69 -14.66
CA VAL A 104 -0.44 3.98 -14.61
C VAL A 104 0.20 4.31 -15.96
N ALA A 105 -0.06 5.51 -16.47
CA ALA A 105 0.42 5.94 -17.78
C ALA A 105 1.77 6.69 -17.73
N SER A 106 2.12 7.29 -16.59
CA SER A 106 3.36 8.07 -16.45
C SER A 106 3.87 8.13 -15.01
N ILE A 107 5.15 8.44 -14.85
CA ILE A 107 5.76 8.71 -13.54
C ILE A 107 5.08 9.91 -12.88
N GLN A 108 4.73 10.94 -13.68
CA GLN A 108 4.06 12.12 -13.17
C GLN A 108 2.72 11.79 -12.51
N GLU A 109 1.94 10.86 -13.09
CA GLU A 109 0.70 10.38 -12.48
C GLU A 109 0.91 9.76 -11.08
N VAL A 110 1.99 9.01 -10.90
CA VAL A 110 2.35 8.43 -9.58
C VAL A 110 2.72 9.53 -8.59
N LEU A 111 3.49 10.52 -9.03
CA LEU A 111 3.88 11.64 -8.19
C LEU A 111 2.67 12.48 -7.79
N ASP A 112 1.80 12.81 -8.74
CA ASP A 112 0.58 13.58 -8.50
C ASP A 112 -0.34 12.84 -7.50
N LEU A 113 -0.58 11.56 -7.73
CA LEU A 113 -1.35 10.71 -6.81
C LEU A 113 -0.79 10.73 -5.39
N THR A 114 0.54 10.68 -5.26
CA THR A 114 1.19 10.68 -3.95
C THR A 114 1.14 12.06 -3.31
N GLU A 115 1.30 13.12 -4.10
CA GLU A 115 1.23 14.51 -3.63
C GLU A 115 -0.20 14.88 -3.19
N ASP A 116 -1.23 14.42 -3.89
CA ASP A 116 -2.63 14.60 -3.51
C ASP A 116 -2.95 14.01 -2.13
N LEU A 117 -2.30 12.89 -1.77
CA LEU A 117 -2.53 12.21 -0.49
C LEU A 117 -1.66 12.74 0.66
N TYR A 118 -0.44 13.16 0.38
CA TYR A 118 0.55 13.50 1.40
C TYR A 118 0.97 14.97 1.40
N GLY A 119 0.67 15.71 0.33
CA GLY A 119 0.99 17.13 0.21
C GLY A 119 2.46 17.43 0.54
N ASP A 120 2.66 18.39 1.40
CA ASP A 120 3.99 18.86 1.84
C ASP A 120 4.81 17.80 2.61
N LEU A 121 4.19 16.70 3.03
CA LEU A 121 4.90 15.59 3.68
C LEU A 121 5.71 14.76 2.67
N LEU A 122 5.39 14.84 1.37
CA LEU A 122 6.12 14.13 0.32
C LEU A 122 7.51 14.75 0.11
N THR A 123 8.53 14.07 0.58
CA THR A 123 9.90 14.57 0.54
C THR A 123 10.51 14.51 -0.86
N PRO A 124 11.49 15.39 -1.18
CA PRO A 124 12.28 15.27 -2.43
C PRO A 124 12.93 13.89 -2.60
N LYS A 125 13.33 13.25 -1.50
CA LYS A 125 13.88 11.89 -1.51
C LYS A 125 12.86 10.87 -2.03
N SER A 126 11.62 10.94 -1.56
CA SER A 126 10.54 10.05 -2.01
C SER A 126 10.27 10.21 -3.50
N LYS A 127 10.27 11.47 -4.00
CA LYS A 127 10.10 11.77 -5.44
C LYS A 127 11.24 11.17 -6.28
N VAL A 128 12.50 11.34 -5.85
CA VAL A 128 13.67 10.77 -6.55
C VAL A 128 13.59 9.25 -6.62
N ILE A 129 13.27 8.59 -5.51
CA ILE A 129 13.14 7.13 -5.46
C ILE A 129 12.02 6.65 -6.38
N ALA A 130 10.87 7.32 -6.40
CA ALA A 130 9.79 6.97 -7.32
C ALA A 130 10.23 7.04 -8.79
N ILE A 131 10.95 8.11 -9.17
CA ILE A 131 11.50 8.28 -10.51
C ILE A 131 12.48 7.15 -10.84
N GLU A 132 13.42 6.86 -9.94
CA GLU A 132 14.43 5.80 -10.10
C GLU A 132 13.82 4.40 -10.29
N VAL A 133 12.77 4.09 -9.53
CA VAL A 133 12.07 2.80 -9.60
C VAL A 133 11.29 2.65 -10.91
N LEU A 134 10.72 3.74 -11.43
CA LEU A 134 9.75 3.70 -12.52
C LEU A 134 10.34 4.07 -13.90
N GLN A 135 11.51 4.74 -13.95
CA GLN A 135 12.07 5.32 -15.19
C GLN A 135 12.28 4.32 -16.34
N ASP A 136 12.51 3.05 -16.03
CA ASP A 136 12.73 2.00 -17.04
C ASP A 136 11.43 1.39 -17.60
N ILE A 137 10.27 1.71 -17.01
CA ILE A 137 9.01 1.02 -17.27
C ILE A 137 7.89 1.97 -17.66
N VAL A 138 7.88 3.15 -17.07
CA VAL A 138 6.81 4.14 -17.27
C VAL A 138 7.43 5.44 -17.80
N PRO A 139 6.88 6.07 -18.86
CA PRO A 139 7.38 7.36 -19.33
C PRO A 139 7.20 8.44 -18.27
N MET A 140 8.02 9.50 -18.32
CA MET A 140 7.95 10.61 -17.36
C MET A 140 6.59 11.30 -17.44
N ASP A 141 6.15 11.61 -18.66
CA ASP A 141 4.89 12.28 -18.92
C ASP A 141 3.92 11.36 -19.66
N ALA A 142 2.61 11.54 -19.41
CA ALA A 142 1.59 10.89 -20.20
C ALA A 142 1.73 11.29 -21.68
N PRO A 143 1.58 10.37 -22.64
CA PRO A 143 1.52 10.75 -24.03
C PRO A 143 0.33 11.72 -24.24
N PRO A 144 0.47 12.74 -25.10
CA PRO A 144 -0.63 13.64 -25.38
C PRO A 144 -1.86 12.82 -25.77
N SER A 145 -2.99 13.11 -25.13
CA SER A 145 -4.27 12.48 -25.45
C SER A 145 -4.48 12.59 -26.95
N ARG A 146 -4.48 11.46 -27.66
CA ARG A 146 -4.93 11.42 -29.04
C ARG A 146 -6.42 11.65 -29.00
N ASP A 147 -6.82 12.89 -29.16
CA ASP A 147 -8.17 13.21 -29.58
C ASP A 147 -8.41 12.41 -30.86
N MET A 148 -9.16 11.32 -30.74
CA MET A 148 -9.67 10.61 -31.92
C MET A 148 -10.83 11.46 -32.49
N PRO A 149 -10.78 11.75 -33.78
CA PRO A 149 -11.84 12.49 -34.47
C PRO A 149 -13.16 11.72 -34.45
#